data_d68a0dc71e7f4a50f47a0b038cb047d8
#
_entry.id   d68a0dc71e7f4a50f47a0b038cb047d8
#
_cell.length_a   1.000
_cell.length_b   1.000
_cell.length_c   1.000
_cell.angle_alpha   90.00
_cell.angle_beta   90.00
_cell.angle_gamma   90.00
#
_symmetry.space_group_name_H-M   'P 1'
#
loop_
_entity.id
_entity.type
_entity.pdbx_description
1 polymer ?
#
loop_
_entity_poly.entity_id
_entity_poly.type
_entity_poly.pdbx_seq_one_letter_code
_entity_poly.pdbx_strand_id
1 'polypeptide(L)'
;MDKDKTTVSMSHYTDNDEINQLLSKLVSEVKGFTENQLDQIRRLNQIGKALSAERNLDRLLEMIVDEARGFTNADGGTLYIMSDDERELQFAIVQNTSLNIRMGGTGGKITWPPVTLRNPDGSPNYANVSAYSAITGKVVNISDVYNAEGFNFEGTRKFDAETGYRSMSMLVVPMRNHENDIIGVLQLLNANKEMTDEVISFSIENQKMTESLASQAAVALSNNRLIHDLEHLLESFIKAIATAIDEKSPYTGGHVRRVSELTMSIAEKINAAKEGAYAGIRFDEDKLKELRISAWLHDVGKITTPEFIIDKAKKLETIYDRMETLKERFEILKRDHYIEALHKDHVKGKKNIRKKGIDVHDEYAKEMESECRFLEDINAGSTFMDEKKVSRLHGIAARHWNSGGILRNFLNDDELYNLSIPQGTLTREEKEIIKNHVTITHKMLSQLPFPKKLKNVAHYASAHHEKLDGKGYPLGLKNSEIPLQARIIALADIFDALTAKDRPYKKEKTLSEAITIMNSMVKEDFIDANLFELFIKERIYLDYAKRELTPHQIDMT
;
A
#
# COMPACT_ATOMS: atom_id res chain seq x y z
N MET A 1 12.13 -49.52 21.12
CA MET A 1 13.58 -49.81 21.17
C MET A 1 14.11 -49.19 22.43
N ASP A 2 14.48 -50.08 23.35
CA ASP A 2 14.96 -49.79 24.69
C ASP A 2 16.15 -48.84 24.68
N LYS A 3 16.04 -47.77 25.45
CA LYS A 3 17.19 -46.95 25.84
C LYS A 3 17.73 -47.56 27.16
N ASP A 4 18.78 -48.31 26.99
CA ASP A 4 19.63 -48.74 28.11
C ASP A 4 19.97 -47.56 28.99
N LYS A 5 19.34 -47.51 30.16
CA LYS A 5 19.81 -46.72 31.29
C LYS A 5 21.03 -47.45 31.87
N THR A 6 22.19 -47.09 31.38
CA THR A 6 23.44 -47.43 32.07
C THR A 6 23.49 -46.64 33.37
N THR A 7 22.82 -47.11 34.38
CA THR A 7 23.03 -46.69 35.76
C THR A 7 24.39 -47.28 36.18
N VAL A 8 25.45 -46.49 35.99
CA VAL A 8 26.74 -46.80 36.62
C VAL A 8 26.54 -46.63 38.13
N SER A 9 26.33 -47.72 38.80
CA SER A 9 26.38 -47.79 40.27
C SER A 9 27.83 -47.59 40.67
N MET A 10 28.19 -46.37 41.04
CA MET A 10 29.50 -46.02 41.54
C MET A 10 29.54 -46.32 43.03
N SER A 11 29.79 -47.55 43.43
CA SER A 11 29.78 -47.89 44.83
C SER A 11 31.13 -48.14 45.43
N HIS A 12 32.27 -48.04 44.83
CA HIS A 12 33.60 -48.08 45.52
C HIS A 12 34.69 -47.70 44.49
N TYR A 13 35.30 -46.53 44.72
CA TYR A 13 36.47 -46.05 43.92
C TYR A 13 37.79 -46.38 44.63
N THR A 14 37.74 -46.52 45.93
CA THR A 14 38.91 -46.79 46.78
C THR A 14 38.52 -47.65 47.96
N ASP A 15 39.52 -48.29 48.64
CA ASP A 15 39.32 -49.03 49.88
C ASP A 15 39.09 -48.13 51.10
N ASN A 16 38.97 -46.81 50.93
CA ASN A 16 38.77 -45.86 52.02
C ASN A 16 37.35 -45.23 51.95
N ASP A 17 36.53 -45.50 52.95
CA ASP A 17 35.14 -45.07 53.00
C ASP A 17 34.98 -43.54 53.07
N GLU A 18 35.85 -42.77 53.67
CA GLU A 18 35.82 -41.32 53.73
C GLU A 18 36.06 -40.73 52.34
N ILE A 19 36.98 -41.27 51.54
CA ILE A 19 37.28 -40.85 50.21
C ILE A 19 36.08 -41.16 49.26
N ASN A 20 35.46 -42.30 49.41
CA ASN A 20 34.27 -42.68 48.63
C ASN A 20 33.08 -41.78 48.96
N GLN A 21 32.86 -41.36 50.20
CA GLN A 21 31.82 -40.36 50.52
C GLN A 21 32.10 -38.98 49.88
N LEU A 22 33.36 -38.51 49.97
CA LEU A 22 33.74 -37.25 49.31
C LEU A 22 33.57 -37.28 47.80
N LEU A 23 33.99 -38.37 47.14
CA LEU A 23 33.80 -38.55 45.71
C LEU A 23 32.33 -38.62 45.30
N SER A 24 31.51 -39.37 46.09
CA SER A 24 30.06 -39.42 45.82
C SER A 24 29.38 -38.08 45.97
N LYS A 25 29.77 -37.28 46.96
CA LYS A 25 29.28 -35.90 47.13
C LYS A 25 29.73 -35.02 46.01
N LEU A 26 30.99 -35.07 45.58
CA LEU A 26 31.51 -34.30 44.44
C LEU A 26 30.81 -34.65 43.14
N VAL A 27 30.62 -35.95 42.87
CA VAL A 27 29.89 -36.41 41.67
C VAL A 27 28.44 -35.95 41.69
N SER A 28 27.78 -35.99 42.83
CA SER A 28 26.40 -35.49 42.98
C SER A 28 26.32 -33.97 42.73
N GLU A 29 27.26 -33.20 43.28
CA GLU A 29 27.33 -31.74 43.09
C GLU A 29 27.62 -31.39 41.63
N VAL A 30 28.59 -32.08 41.00
CA VAL A 30 28.92 -31.88 39.57
C VAL A 30 27.72 -32.27 38.69
N LYS A 31 27.05 -33.38 38.97
CA LYS A 31 25.86 -33.82 38.25
C LYS A 31 24.73 -32.80 38.39
N GLY A 32 24.43 -32.35 39.60
CA GLY A 32 23.42 -31.32 39.85
C GLY A 32 23.74 -30.00 39.14
N PHE A 33 25.01 -29.57 39.17
CA PHE A 33 25.45 -28.38 38.43
C PHE A 33 25.25 -28.54 36.90
N THR A 34 25.65 -29.72 36.36
CA THR A 34 25.53 -29.97 34.92
C THR A 34 24.06 -30.04 34.47
N GLU A 35 23.20 -30.69 35.24
CA GLU A 35 21.76 -30.76 34.97
C GLU A 35 21.14 -29.35 35.01
N ASN A 36 21.47 -28.54 35.96
CA ASN A 36 21.00 -27.16 36.08
C ASN A 36 21.45 -26.30 34.84
N GLN A 37 22.73 -26.41 34.47
CA GLN A 37 23.25 -25.73 33.28
C GLN A 37 22.52 -26.16 31.98
N LEU A 38 22.25 -27.46 31.81
CA LEU A 38 21.52 -27.97 30.66
C LEU A 38 20.08 -27.47 30.63
N ASP A 39 19.42 -27.39 31.76
CA ASP A 39 18.04 -26.87 31.81
C ASP A 39 17.97 -25.37 31.54
N GLN A 40 18.95 -24.59 31.98
CA GLN A 40 19.07 -23.17 31.62
C GLN A 40 19.26 -22.97 30.12
N ILE A 41 20.16 -23.75 29.48
CA ILE A 41 20.38 -23.71 28.04
C ILE A 41 19.10 -24.07 27.28
N ARG A 42 18.39 -25.11 27.70
CA ARG A 42 17.11 -25.51 27.09
C ARG A 42 16.07 -24.41 27.22
N ARG A 43 15.95 -23.77 28.37
CA ARG A 43 15.02 -22.68 28.63
C ARG A 43 15.33 -21.47 27.72
N LEU A 44 16.58 -21.02 27.66
CA LEU A 44 17.00 -19.93 26.79
C LEU A 44 16.73 -20.22 25.30
N ASN A 45 16.99 -21.47 24.87
CA ASN A 45 16.68 -21.87 23.49
C ASN A 45 15.17 -21.86 23.20
N GLN A 46 14.32 -22.26 24.15
CA GLN A 46 12.87 -22.20 23.99
C GLN A 46 12.38 -20.75 23.91
N ILE A 47 12.89 -19.89 24.79
CA ILE A 47 12.57 -18.45 24.78
C ILE A 47 12.99 -17.81 23.43
N GLY A 48 14.23 -18.06 23.00
CA GLY A 48 14.71 -17.52 21.71
C GLY A 48 13.86 -17.95 20.50
N LYS A 49 13.40 -19.21 20.49
CA LYS A 49 12.46 -19.68 19.46
C LYS A 49 11.10 -18.97 19.56
N ALA A 50 10.57 -18.77 20.76
CA ALA A 50 9.30 -18.09 20.97
C ALA A 50 9.39 -16.60 20.56
N LEU A 51 10.45 -15.90 20.98
CA LEU A 51 10.69 -14.51 20.59
C LEU A 51 10.84 -14.36 19.07
N SER A 52 11.55 -15.27 18.40
CA SER A 52 11.74 -15.23 16.95
C SER A 52 10.47 -15.58 16.16
N ALA A 53 9.51 -16.27 16.77
CA ALA A 53 8.24 -16.64 16.13
C ALA A 53 7.15 -15.58 16.30
N GLU A 54 7.26 -14.72 17.32
CA GLU A 54 6.25 -13.69 17.59
C GLU A 54 6.38 -12.52 16.58
N ARG A 55 5.25 -12.18 15.96
CA ARG A 55 5.17 -11.11 14.95
C ARG A 55 4.56 -9.83 15.49
N ASN A 56 3.76 -9.96 16.53
CA ASN A 56 3.15 -8.81 17.17
C ASN A 56 4.17 -8.15 18.10
N LEU A 57 4.55 -6.91 17.79
CA LEU A 57 5.56 -6.18 18.54
C LEU A 57 5.19 -6.03 20.02
N ASP A 58 3.94 -5.70 20.33
CA ASP A 58 3.49 -5.49 21.70
C ASP A 58 3.63 -6.77 22.53
N ARG A 59 3.24 -7.93 21.97
CA ARG A 59 3.43 -9.24 22.61
C ARG A 59 4.89 -9.61 22.76
N LEU A 60 5.71 -9.31 21.75
CA LEU A 60 7.15 -9.56 21.81
C LEU A 60 7.79 -8.80 22.96
N LEU A 61 7.46 -7.51 23.13
CA LEU A 61 7.95 -6.68 24.23
C LEU A 61 7.51 -7.21 25.59
N GLU A 62 6.25 -7.62 25.73
CA GLU A 62 5.74 -8.23 26.95
C GLU A 62 6.48 -9.55 27.30
N MET A 63 6.64 -10.43 26.30
CA MET A 63 7.34 -11.71 26.47
C MET A 63 8.76 -11.52 26.98
N ILE A 64 9.49 -10.51 26.47
CA ILE A 64 10.86 -10.22 26.94
C ILE A 64 10.88 -9.96 28.46
N VAL A 65 9.96 -9.13 28.94
CA VAL A 65 9.90 -8.77 30.36
C VAL A 65 9.37 -9.93 31.20
N ASP A 66 8.32 -10.62 30.75
CA ASP A 66 7.75 -11.78 31.48
C ASP A 66 8.78 -12.90 31.63
N GLU A 67 9.54 -13.22 30.59
CA GLU A 67 10.59 -14.26 30.66
C GLU A 67 11.76 -13.84 31.52
N ALA A 68 12.22 -12.58 31.42
CA ALA A 68 13.31 -12.06 32.27
C ALA A 68 12.95 -12.13 33.77
N ARG A 69 11.74 -11.67 34.09
CA ARG A 69 11.22 -11.75 35.47
C ARG A 69 11.05 -13.20 35.94
N GLY A 70 10.53 -14.06 35.04
CA GLY A 70 10.24 -15.44 35.36
C GLY A 70 11.46 -16.28 35.75
N PHE A 71 12.62 -16.11 35.10
CA PHE A 71 13.80 -16.89 35.46
C PHE A 71 14.67 -16.23 36.52
N THR A 72 14.56 -14.90 36.72
CA THR A 72 15.27 -14.20 37.81
C THR A 72 14.46 -14.11 39.10
N ASN A 73 13.20 -14.53 39.08
CA ASN A 73 12.21 -14.32 40.11
C ASN A 73 12.10 -12.84 40.55
N ALA A 74 12.22 -11.91 39.57
CA ALA A 74 12.16 -10.48 39.83
C ALA A 74 10.71 -10.02 40.03
N ASP A 75 10.45 -9.19 41.02
CA ASP A 75 9.13 -8.61 41.29
C ASP A 75 8.73 -7.59 40.26
N GLY A 76 9.67 -6.76 39.78
CA GLY A 76 9.43 -5.76 38.72
C GLY A 76 10.33 -5.93 37.51
N GLY A 77 9.81 -5.52 36.37
CA GLY A 77 10.56 -5.45 35.10
C GLY A 77 10.12 -4.26 34.26
N THR A 78 11.07 -3.55 33.69
CA THR A 78 10.85 -2.45 32.78
C THR A 78 11.70 -2.64 31.54
N LEU A 79 11.06 -2.51 30.39
CA LEU A 79 11.73 -2.49 29.09
C LEU A 79 11.67 -1.08 28.51
N TYR A 80 12.83 -0.56 28.21
CA TYR A 80 13.00 0.71 27.50
C TYR A 80 13.42 0.44 26.05
N ILE A 81 12.90 1.21 25.13
CA ILE A 81 13.32 1.23 23.72
C ILE A 81 13.98 2.58 23.44
N MET A 82 15.08 2.55 22.71
CA MET A 82 15.77 3.75 22.24
C MET A 82 14.89 4.50 21.24
N SER A 83 14.78 5.83 21.39
CA SER A 83 14.12 6.69 20.41
C SER A 83 14.90 6.71 19.08
N ASP A 84 14.21 7.00 17.97
CA ASP A 84 14.83 7.01 16.63
C ASP A 84 15.96 8.04 16.47
N ASP A 85 15.92 9.12 17.28
CA ASP A 85 16.94 10.16 17.31
C ASP A 85 18.08 9.86 18.33
N GLU A 86 18.01 8.71 19.00
CA GLU A 86 18.98 8.24 20.00
C GLU A 86 19.19 9.21 21.18
N ARG A 87 18.17 10.01 21.52
CA ARG A 87 18.26 11.01 22.58
C ARG A 87 17.67 10.57 23.90
N GLU A 88 16.76 9.60 23.86
CA GLU A 88 16.01 9.19 25.04
C GLU A 88 15.62 7.72 25.01
N LEU A 89 15.35 7.17 26.18
CA LEU A 89 14.77 5.84 26.37
C LEU A 89 13.27 6.00 26.68
N GLN A 90 12.44 5.47 25.81
CA GLN A 90 11.00 5.44 25.96
C GLN A 90 10.57 4.19 26.71
N PHE A 91 9.66 4.32 27.68
CA PHE A 91 9.08 3.18 28.36
C PHE A 91 8.22 2.37 27.38
N ALA A 92 8.58 1.13 27.14
CA ALA A 92 7.80 0.21 26.29
C ALA A 92 6.91 -0.71 27.13
N ILE A 93 7.47 -1.32 28.17
CA ILE A 93 6.76 -2.20 29.13
C ILE A 93 7.16 -1.84 30.56
N VAL A 94 6.18 -1.80 31.45
CA VAL A 94 6.38 -1.69 32.88
C VAL A 94 5.49 -2.70 33.59
N GLN A 95 6.11 -3.59 34.36
CA GLN A 95 5.42 -4.62 35.13
C GLN A 95 5.95 -4.67 36.54
N ASN A 96 5.06 -4.81 37.54
CA ASN A 96 5.39 -5.06 38.91
C ASN A 96 4.28 -5.89 39.56
N THR A 97 4.65 -7.04 40.16
CA THR A 97 3.68 -7.97 40.71
C THR A 97 3.10 -7.45 42.02
N SER A 98 3.96 -7.01 42.96
CA SER A 98 3.54 -6.52 44.28
C SER A 98 2.61 -5.30 44.18
N LEU A 99 2.79 -4.45 43.17
CA LEU A 99 1.94 -3.28 42.91
C LEU A 99 0.80 -3.56 41.95
N ASN A 100 0.70 -4.76 41.40
CA ASN A 100 -0.26 -5.12 40.36
C ASN A 100 -0.23 -4.14 39.13
N ILE A 101 0.98 -3.72 38.76
CA ILE A 101 1.20 -2.84 37.61
C ILE A 101 1.50 -3.67 36.36
N ARG A 102 0.76 -3.41 35.28
CA ARG A 102 1.02 -3.94 33.95
C ARG A 102 0.66 -2.87 32.90
N MET A 103 1.66 -2.16 32.38
CA MET A 103 1.51 -1.05 31.43
C MET A 103 2.42 -1.28 30.22
N GLY A 104 2.02 -0.73 29.07
CA GLY A 104 2.67 -0.95 27.78
C GLY A 104 2.17 -2.21 27.10
N GLY A 105 2.56 -2.42 25.85
CA GLY A 105 2.07 -3.52 25.04
C GLY A 105 0.55 -3.58 24.97
N THR A 106 -0.03 -4.71 25.35
CA THR A 106 -1.48 -4.91 25.45
C THR A 106 -2.09 -4.36 26.75
N GLY A 107 -1.26 -3.98 27.75
CA GLY A 107 -1.68 -3.57 29.09
C GLY A 107 -2.10 -2.11 29.25
N GLY A 108 -2.05 -1.30 28.20
CA GLY A 108 -2.45 0.09 28.23
C GLY A 108 -1.28 1.08 28.09
N LYS A 109 -1.61 2.35 27.84
CA LYS A 109 -0.61 3.38 27.53
C LYS A 109 0.19 3.81 28.78
N ILE A 110 1.51 3.88 28.64
CA ILE A 110 2.41 4.46 29.64
C ILE A 110 2.44 5.98 29.44
N THR A 111 2.22 6.72 30.53
CA THR A 111 2.20 8.20 30.50
C THR A 111 3.44 8.82 31.16
N TRP A 112 4.40 7.99 31.57
CA TRP A 112 5.62 8.48 32.20
C TRP A 112 6.54 9.15 31.16
N PRO A 113 7.24 10.25 31.56
CA PRO A 113 8.18 10.90 30.68
C PRO A 113 9.35 9.98 30.36
N PRO A 114 9.90 10.05 29.13
CA PRO A 114 11.07 9.27 28.75
C PRO A 114 12.30 9.62 29.59
N VAL A 115 13.27 8.71 29.62
CA VAL A 115 14.56 8.95 30.27
C VAL A 115 15.52 9.58 29.25
N THR A 116 15.92 10.83 29.45
CA THR A 116 16.86 11.51 28.56
C THR A 116 18.28 10.97 28.76
N LEU A 117 18.99 10.74 27.66
CA LEU A 117 20.39 10.28 27.68
C LEU A 117 21.38 11.44 27.89
N ARG A 118 20.94 12.67 27.76
CA ARG A 118 21.73 13.87 28.01
C ARG A 118 21.02 14.80 28.98
N ASN A 119 21.82 15.43 29.80
CA ASN A 119 21.37 16.51 30.68
C ASN A 119 21.06 17.80 29.87
N PRO A 120 20.37 18.80 30.44
CA PRO A 120 20.09 20.07 29.77
C PRO A 120 21.34 20.84 29.29
N ASP A 121 22.49 20.61 29.93
CA ASP A 121 23.80 21.19 29.56
C ASP A 121 24.50 20.44 28.42
N GLY A 122 23.86 19.35 27.88
CA GLY A 122 24.41 18.51 26.82
C GLY A 122 25.37 17.39 27.31
N SER A 123 25.70 17.35 28.60
CA SER A 123 26.53 16.27 29.17
C SER A 123 25.77 14.95 29.22
N PRO A 124 26.48 13.78 29.17
CA PRO A 124 25.84 12.49 29.30
C PRO A 124 25.14 12.33 30.66
N ASN A 125 23.94 11.76 30.66
CA ASN A 125 23.17 11.50 31.89
C ASN A 125 23.64 10.18 32.57
N TYR A 126 24.80 10.22 33.17
CA TYR A 126 25.35 9.08 33.90
C TYR A 126 24.70 8.88 35.29
N ALA A 127 23.94 9.86 35.76
CA ALA A 127 23.26 9.75 37.06
C ALA A 127 22.06 8.81 37.01
N ASN A 128 21.39 8.66 35.89
CA ASN A 128 20.32 7.68 35.71
C ASN A 128 20.89 6.31 35.31
N VAL A 129 20.53 5.24 36.00
CA VAL A 129 21.10 3.90 35.79
C VAL A 129 20.80 3.36 34.38
N SER A 130 19.57 3.53 33.90
CA SER A 130 19.18 3.05 32.54
C SER A 130 19.87 3.85 31.46
N ALA A 131 19.97 5.20 31.61
CA ALA A 131 20.72 6.04 30.70
C ALA A 131 22.21 5.70 30.72
N TYR A 132 22.81 5.47 31.87
CA TYR A 132 24.21 5.02 31.99
C TYR A 132 24.43 3.72 31.23
N SER A 133 23.56 2.71 31.44
CA SER A 133 23.64 1.44 30.70
C SER A 133 23.50 1.63 29.20
N ALA A 134 22.58 2.46 28.76
CA ALA A 134 22.40 2.78 27.33
C ALA A 134 23.62 3.48 26.71
N ILE A 135 24.19 4.47 27.41
CA ILE A 135 25.32 5.26 26.88
C ILE A 135 26.61 4.46 26.89
N THR A 136 26.88 3.70 27.98
CA THR A 136 28.15 2.99 28.13
C THR A 136 28.14 1.57 27.60
N GLY A 137 26.94 1.01 27.40
CA GLY A 137 26.73 -0.39 27.05
C GLY A 137 27.17 -1.36 28.13
N LYS A 138 27.23 -0.92 29.39
CA LYS A 138 27.64 -1.75 30.54
C LYS A 138 26.42 -2.25 31.28
N VAL A 139 26.51 -3.49 31.75
CA VAL A 139 25.54 -4.05 32.67
C VAL A 139 25.76 -3.43 34.07
N VAL A 140 24.67 -3.12 34.75
CA VAL A 140 24.70 -2.61 36.13
C VAL A 140 23.91 -3.57 37.02
N ASN A 141 24.56 -4.10 38.04
CA ASN A 141 23.96 -5.00 39.02
C ASN A 141 24.16 -4.40 40.42
N ILE A 142 23.06 -3.98 41.04
CA ILE A 142 23.04 -3.26 42.34
C ILE A 142 22.34 -4.13 43.36
N SER A 143 23.03 -4.39 44.48
CA SER A 143 22.51 -5.20 45.57
C SER A 143 21.48 -4.45 46.43
N ASP A 144 21.70 -3.15 46.66
CA ASP A 144 20.78 -2.29 47.42
C ASP A 144 20.84 -0.85 46.83
N VAL A 145 19.72 -0.43 46.19
CA VAL A 145 19.55 0.88 45.57
C VAL A 145 19.69 2.02 46.60
N TYR A 146 19.34 1.81 47.85
CA TYR A 146 19.41 2.84 48.91
C TYR A 146 20.82 3.09 49.41
N ASN A 147 21.72 2.12 49.25
CA ASN A 147 23.12 2.17 49.68
C ASN A 147 24.10 2.28 48.49
N ALA A 148 23.61 2.32 47.25
CA ALA A 148 24.46 2.42 46.07
C ALA A 148 24.96 3.83 45.84
N GLU A 149 26.25 3.96 45.51
CA GLU A 149 26.91 5.21 45.15
C GLU A 149 27.02 5.35 43.63
N GLY A 150 27.14 6.59 43.16
CA GLY A 150 27.39 6.91 41.73
C GLY A 150 26.15 7.11 40.87
N PHE A 151 24.94 6.86 41.38
CA PHE A 151 23.69 7.07 40.67
C PHE A 151 22.70 7.93 41.49
N ASN A 152 21.77 8.59 40.79
CA ASN A 152 20.69 9.35 41.45
C ASN A 152 19.42 8.49 41.49
N PHE A 153 19.02 8.12 42.69
CA PHE A 153 17.81 7.34 42.96
C PHE A 153 16.69 8.18 43.60
N GLU A 154 16.72 9.50 43.51
CA GLU A 154 15.64 10.35 44.03
C GLU A 154 14.28 10.01 43.44
N GLY A 155 14.21 9.76 42.12
CA GLY A 155 12.99 9.33 41.45
C GLY A 155 12.49 7.99 41.96
N THR A 156 13.37 7.03 42.16
CA THR A 156 13.04 5.70 42.74
C THR A 156 12.52 5.85 44.16
N ARG A 157 13.20 6.65 44.98
CA ARG A 157 12.78 6.88 46.38
C ARG A 157 11.43 7.59 46.47
N LYS A 158 11.16 8.52 45.56
CA LYS A 158 9.87 9.20 45.48
C LYS A 158 8.75 8.22 45.07
N PHE A 159 8.97 7.40 44.06
CA PHE A 159 8.05 6.35 43.66
C PHE A 159 7.77 5.37 44.79
N ASP A 160 8.82 4.91 45.50
CA ASP A 160 8.70 4.02 46.65
C ASP A 160 7.87 4.65 47.77
N ALA A 161 8.09 5.94 48.07
CA ALA A 161 7.33 6.67 49.07
C ALA A 161 5.85 6.85 48.71
N GLU A 162 5.55 7.06 47.44
CA GLU A 162 4.17 7.26 46.93
C GLU A 162 3.40 5.95 46.88
N THR A 163 4.06 4.82 46.58
CA THR A 163 3.43 3.52 46.35
C THR A 163 3.51 2.57 47.54
N GLY A 164 4.35 2.88 48.53
CA GLY A 164 4.69 1.97 49.64
C GLY A 164 5.59 0.81 49.21
N TYR A 165 6.12 0.83 48.00
CA TYR A 165 7.08 -0.14 47.50
C TYR A 165 8.48 0.16 48.03
N ARG A 166 9.35 -0.84 48.04
CA ARG A 166 10.76 -0.67 48.37
C ARG A 166 11.63 -1.30 47.30
N SER A 167 12.21 -0.48 46.44
CA SER A 167 13.21 -0.93 45.47
C SER A 167 14.52 -1.25 46.23
N MET A 168 14.91 -2.51 46.21
CA MET A 168 16.17 -2.99 46.81
C MET A 168 17.18 -3.36 45.74
N SER A 169 17.09 -4.55 45.20
CA SER A 169 18.03 -5.01 44.18
C SER A 169 17.60 -4.58 42.77
N MET A 170 18.58 -4.22 41.94
CA MET A 170 18.35 -3.77 40.58
C MET A 170 19.38 -4.36 39.61
N LEU A 171 18.90 -4.92 38.51
CA LEU A 171 19.75 -5.39 37.41
C LEU A 171 19.32 -4.64 36.12
N VAL A 172 20.28 -3.97 35.46
CA VAL A 172 20.05 -3.21 34.23
C VAL A 172 20.98 -3.73 33.15
N VAL A 173 20.40 -4.19 32.06
CA VAL A 173 21.10 -4.84 30.95
C VAL A 173 20.81 -4.12 29.65
N PRO A 174 21.82 -3.64 28.90
CA PRO A 174 21.63 -3.03 27.59
C PRO A 174 21.32 -4.11 26.57
N MET A 175 20.41 -3.79 25.65
CA MET A 175 20.01 -4.63 24.53
C MET A 175 20.76 -4.19 23.27
N ARG A 176 21.64 -5.05 22.76
CA ARG A 176 22.47 -4.75 21.58
C ARG A 176 22.00 -5.53 20.36
N ASN A 177 21.89 -4.84 19.24
CA ASN A 177 21.64 -5.46 17.94
C ASN A 177 22.93 -6.11 17.39
N HIS A 178 22.84 -6.68 16.19
CA HIS A 178 23.98 -7.32 15.50
C HIS A 178 25.06 -6.32 15.02
N GLU A 179 24.74 -5.04 14.92
CA GLU A 179 25.66 -3.94 14.59
C GLU A 179 26.34 -3.37 15.84
N ASN A 180 26.01 -3.93 17.01
CA ASN A 180 26.47 -3.51 18.32
C ASN A 180 25.87 -2.18 18.82
N ASP A 181 24.79 -1.68 18.18
CA ASP A 181 24.04 -0.53 18.65
C ASP A 181 23.11 -0.90 19.79
N ILE A 182 22.93 0.01 20.72
CA ILE A 182 21.99 -0.18 21.83
C ILE A 182 20.60 0.26 21.41
N ILE A 183 19.72 -0.71 21.25
CA ILE A 183 18.33 -0.49 20.83
C ILE A 183 17.36 -0.37 21.98
N GLY A 184 17.81 -0.65 23.19
CA GLY A 184 16.99 -0.57 24.40
C GLY A 184 17.73 -1.00 25.65
N VAL A 185 17.01 -1.00 26.75
CA VAL A 185 17.52 -1.40 28.07
C VAL A 185 16.45 -2.21 28.81
N LEU A 186 16.86 -3.33 29.37
CA LEU A 186 16.02 -4.16 30.24
C LEU A 186 16.44 -3.92 31.69
N GLN A 187 15.50 -3.49 32.53
CA GLN A 187 15.69 -3.26 33.94
C GLN A 187 14.81 -4.20 34.74
N LEU A 188 15.40 -4.91 35.70
CA LEU A 188 14.72 -5.79 36.64
C LEU A 188 14.88 -5.26 38.08
N LEU A 189 13.84 -5.41 38.88
CA LEU A 189 13.78 -4.95 40.25
C LEU A 189 13.42 -6.09 41.20
N ASN A 190 14.07 -6.13 42.35
CA ASN A 190 13.78 -7.02 43.49
C ASN A 190 13.72 -8.50 43.10
N ALA A 191 14.88 -9.15 43.03
CA ALA A 191 14.94 -10.60 42.92
C ALA A 191 14.46 -11.21 44.24
N ASN A 192 13.46 -12.09 44.19
CA ASN A 192 12.93 -12.79 45.36
C ASN A 192 13.58 -14.16 45.49
N LYS A 193 13.84 -14.56 46.74
CA LYS A 193 14.30 -15.90 47.04
C LYS A 193 13.16 -16.89 46.79
N GLU A 194 13.49 -18.04 46.20
CA GLU A 194 12.49 -19.06 45.91
C GLU A 194 11.68 -19.43 47.17
N MET A 195 10.36 -19.50 47.03
CA MET A 195 9.39 -19.84 48.08
C MET A 195 9.32 -18.87 49.29
N THR A 196 9.94 -17.70 49.20
CA THR A 196 9.84 -16.66 50.23
C THR A 196 9.69 -15.29 49.57
N ASP A 197 9.15 -14.30 50.34
CA ASP A 197 9.06 -12.90 49.86
C ASP A 197 10.34 -12.10 50.21
N GLU A 198 11.44 -12.79 50.57
CA GLU A 198 12.71 -12.15 50.92
C GLU A 198 13.39 -11.65 49.64
N VAL A 199 13.58 -10.32 49.54
CA VAL A 199 14.32 -9.71 48.43
C VAL A 199 15.82 -9.97 48.60
N ILE A 200 16.44 -10.49 47.54
CA ILE A 200 17.87 -10.80 47.45
C ILE A 200 18.51 -10.04 46.30
N SER A 201 19.84 -10.00 46.28
CA SER A 201 20.61 -9.48 45.16
C SER A 201 20.52 -10.41 43.95
N PHE A 202 20.54 -9.85 42.74
CA PHE A 202 20.67 -10.64 41.51
C PHE A 202 22.02 -11.36 41.49
N SER A 203 21.99 -12.67 41.31
CA SER A 203 23.22 -13.48 41.21
C SER A 203 23.94 -13.20 39.87
N ILE A 204 25.22 -13.57 39.80
CA ILE A 204 26.00 -13.53 38.55
C ILE A 204 25.33 -14.40 37.47
N GLU A 205 24.68 -15.48 37.90
CA GLU A 205 23.96 -16.40 37.03
C GLU A 205 22.72 -15.74 36.44
N ASN A 206 21.90 -15.07 37.26
CA ASN A 206 20.77 -14.25 36.83
C ASN A 206 21.21 -13.15 35.84
N GLN A 207 22.33 -12.49 36.13
CA GLN A 207 22.89 -11.49 35.24
C GLN A 207 23.23 -12.08 33.86
N LYS A 208 23.98 -13.17 33.79
CA LYS A 208 24.37 -13.82 32.52
C LYS A 208 23.18 -14.32 31.74
N MET A 209 22.17 -14.87 32.39
CA MET A 209 20.92 -15.28 31.72
C MET A 209 20.16 -14.08 31.17
N THR A 210 20.08 -12.99 31.93
CA THR A 210 19.43 -11.74 31.46
C THR A 210 20.20 -11.12 30.27
N GLU A 211 21.53 -11.12 30.31
CA GLU A 211 22.36 -10.68 29.17
C GLU A 211 22.10 -11.52 27.92
N SER A 212 22.02 -12.84 28.06
CA SER A 212 21.72 -13.74 26.93
C SER A 212 20.31 -13.49 26.35
N LEU A 213 19.30 -13.33 27.23
CA LEU A 213 17.95 -12.98 26.81
C LEU A 213 17.91 -11.61 26.13
N ALA A 214 18.55 -10.59 26.71
CA ALA A 214 18.62 -9.25 26.16
C ALA A 214 19.20 -9.25 24.74
N SER A 215 20.24 -10.04 24.50
CA SER A 215 20.84 -10.23 23.18
C SER A 215 19.86 -10.87 22.19
N GLN A 216 19.19 -11.96 22.58
CA GLN A 216 18.19 -12.63 21.72
C GLN A 216 16.98 -11.73 21.44
N ALA A 217 16.53 -11.02 22.46
CA ALA A 217 15.43 -10.04 22.35
C ALA A 217 15.80 -8.90 21.41
N ALA A 218 17.03 -8.38 21.50
CA ALA A 218 17.51 -7.34 20.61
C ALA A 218 17.49 -7.78 19.13
N VAL A 219 17.94 -9.01 18.84
CA VAL A 219 17.88 -9.57 17.49
C VAL A 219 16.43 -9.72 17.01
N ALA A 220 15.53 -10.24 17.86
CA ALA A 220 14.13 -10.41 17.51
C ALA A 220 13.42 -9.07 17.24
N LEU A 221 13.67 -8.06 18.08
CA LEU A 221 13.15 -6.70 17.90
C LEU A 221 13.68 -6.04 16.63
N SER A 222 14.99 -6.12 16.37
CA SER A 222 15.59 -5.58 15.15
C SER A 222 15.03 -6.22 13.90
N ASN A 223 14.87 -7.56 13.90
CA ASN A 223 14.27 -8.27 12.77
C ASN A 223 12.80 -7.85 12.54
N ASN A 224 12.02 -7.72 13.60
CA ASN A 224 10.62 -7.29 13.52
C ASN A 224 10.53 -5.87 12.93
N ARG A 225 11.37 -4.95 13.42
CA ARG A 225 11.46 -3.57 12.91
C ARG A 225 11.87 -3.54 11.44
N LEU A 226 12.93 -4.25 11.04
CA LEU A 226 13.39 -4.33 9.66
C LEU A 226 12.33 -4.87 8.71
N ILE A 227 11.58 -5.90 9.11
CA ILE A 227 10.48 -6.43 8.30
C ILE A 227 9.40 -5.36 8.10
N HIS A 228 9.02 -4.66 9.17
CA HIS A 228 8.03 -3.59 9.12
C HIS A 228 8.47 -2.42 8.22
N ASP A 229 9.72 -1.99 8.37
CA ASP A 229 10.31 -0.90 7.58
C ASP A 229 10.39 -1.25 6.09
N LEU A 230 10.76 -2.50 5.76
CA LEU A 230 10.76 -3.01 4.39
C LEU A 230 9.35 -3.07 3.79
N GLU A 231 8.37 -3.49 4.57
CA GLU A 231 6.97 -3.49 4.13
C GLU A 231 6.46 -2.07 3.85
N HIS A 232 6.76 -1.13 4.74
CA HIS A 232 6.40 0.28 4.57
C HIS A 232 7.11 0.92 3.36
N LEU A 233 8.39 0.62 3.18
CA LEU A 233 9.16 1.08 2.02
C LEU A 233 8.55 0.55 0.72
N LEU A 234 8.23 -0.74 0.65
CA LEU A 234 7.59 -1.35 -0.51
C LEU A 234 6.24 -0.67 -0.84
N GLU A 235 5.39 -0.46 0.16
CA GLU A 235 4.10 0.23 -0.04
C GLU A 235 4.28 1.68 -0.51
N SER A 236 5.26 2.38 0.04
CA SER A 236 5.58 3.75 -0.36
C SER A 236 6.09 3.82 -1.80
N PHE A 237 6.93 2.86 -2.21
CA PHE A 237 7.41 2.71 -3.59
C PHE A 237 6.27 2.45 -4.57
N ILE A 238 5.37 1.52 -4.22
CA ILE A 238 4.19 1.21 -5.03
C ILE A 238 3.33 2.45 -5.24
N LYS A 239 3.04 3.19 -4.16
CA LYS A 239 2.28 4.45 -4.23
C LYS A 239 2.98 5.49 -5.09
N ALA A 240 4.30 5.65 -4.96
CA ALA A 240 5.06 6.60 -5.77
C ALA A 240 5.01 6.25 -7.27
N ILE A 241 5.16 4.97 -7.63
CA ILE A 241 5.05 4.50 -9.02
C ILE A 241 3.63 4.75 -9.55
N ALA A 242 2.61 4.40 -8.80
CA ALA A 242 1.22 4.60 -9.18
C ALA A 242 0.89 6.09 -9.39
N THR A 243 1.35 6.96 -8.49
CA THR A 243 1.21 8.41 -8.62
C THR A 243 1.93 8.94 -9.87
N ALA A 244 3.15 8.45 -10.16
CA ALA A 244 3.88 8.88 -11.36
C ALA A 244 3.16 8.49 -12.66
N ILE A 245 2.38 7.40 -12.65
CA ILE A 245 1.57 6.98 -13.79
C ILE A 245 0.29 7.81 -13.89
N ASP A 246 -0.33 8.12 -12.76
CA ASP A 246 -1.49 9.03 -12.71
C ASP A 246 -1.12 10.44 -13.22
N GLU A 247 0.06 10.95 -12.87
CA GLU A 247 0.56 12.26 -13.32
C GLU A 247 0.96 12.30 -14.81
N LYS A 248 1.05 11.13 -15.46
CA LYS A 248 1.33 11.06 -16.91
C LYS A 248 0.21 11.67 -17.75
N SER A 249 -1.03 11.57 -17.30
CA SER A 249 -2.18 12.23 -17.91
C SER A 249 -2.80 13.22 -16.92
N PRO A 250 -2.99 14.48 -17.30
CA PRO A 250 -3.63 15.47 -16.43
C PRO A 250 -5.07 15.10 -16.04
N TYR A 251 -5.63 14.08 -16.67
CA TYR A 251 -7.00 13.61 -16.50
C TYR A 251 -7.13 12.35 -15.64
N THR A 252 -6.03 11.79 -15.16
CA THR A 252 -6.02 10.60 -14.30
C THR A 252 -5.57 10.90 -12.88
N GLY A 253 -5.36 12.17 -12.53
CA GLY A 253 -4.91 12.56 -11.20
C GLY A 253 -5.77 11.99 -10.07
N GLY A 254 -5.17 11.11 -9.27
CA GLY A 254 -5.82 10.44 -8.15
C GLY A 254 -6.74 9.26 -8.49
N HIS A 255 -6.83 8.85 -9.76
CA HIS A 255 -7.64 7.71 -10.19
C HIS A 255 -7.21 6.42 -9.45
N VAL A 256 -5.92 6.09 -9.49
CA VAL A 256 -5.41 4.86 -8.86
C VAL A 256 -5.67 4.85 -7.35
N ARG A 257 -5.54 6.00 -6.67
CA ARG A 257 -5.89 6.13 -5.25
C ARG A 257 -7.37 5.84 -5.02
N ARG A 258 -8.25 6.48 -5.78
CA ARG A 258 -9.71 6.33 -5.64
C ARG A 258 -10.15 4.89 -5.91
N VAL A 259 -9.63 4.25 -6.95
CA VAL A 259 -9.91 2.84 -7.27
C VAL A 259 -9.43 1.92 -6.15
N SER A 260 -8.23 2.15 -5.60
CA SER A 260 -7.71 1.35 -4.48
C SER A 260 -8.57 1.49 -3.23
N GLU A 261 -8.97 2.71 -2.85
CA GLU A 261 -9.84 2.95 -1.68
C GLU A 261 -11.22 2.30 -1.86
N LEU A 262 -11.80 2.41 -3.05
CA LEU A 262 -13.09 1.80 -3.37
C LEU A 262 -13.00 0.26 -3.34
N THR A 263 -11.93 -0.29 -3.90
CA THR A 263 -11.61 -1.73 -3.86
C THR A 263 -11.56 -2.24 -2.42
N MET A 264 -10.88 -1.51 -1.53
CA MET A 264 -10.79 -1.88 -0.12
C MET A 264 -12.14 -1.77 0.59
N SER A 265 -12.92 -0.72 0.32
CA SER A 265 -14.27 -0.57 0.88
C SER A 265 -15.19 -1.73 0.48
N ILE A 266 -15.12 -2.19 -0.77
CA ILE A 266 -15.87 -3.37 -1.22
C ILE A 266 -15.41 -4.63 -0.47
N ALA A 267 -14.10 -4.86 -0.35
CA ALA A 267 -13.55 -6.02 0.33
C ALA A 267 -13.92 -6.06 1.82
N GLU A 268 -13.95 -4.92 2.50
CA GLU A 268 -14.40 -4.79 3.89
C GLU A 268 -15.88 -5.16 4.05
N LYS A 269 -16.74 -4.74 3.11
CA LYS A 269 -18.15 -5.13 3.11
C LYS A 269 -18.35 -6.61 2.82
N ILE A 270 -17.54 -7.21 1.97
CA ILE A 270 -17.50 -8.68 1.78
C ILE A 270 -17.14 -9.37 3.10
N ASN A 271 -16.11 -8.87 3.81
CA ASN A 271 -15.71 -9.41 5.11
C ASN A 271 -16.81 -9.27 6.19
N ALA A 272 -17.61 -8.23 6.12
CA ALA A 272 -18.72 -8.01 7.06
C ALA A 272 -19.97 -8.81 6.72
N ALA A 273 -20.09 -9.34 5.50
CA ALA A 273 -21.28 -10.03 5.02
C ALA A 273 -21.55 -11.33 5.82
N LYS A 274 -22.75 -11.42 6.42
CA LYS A 274 -23.21 -12.59 7.15
C LYS A 274 -24.13 -13.48 6.32
N GLU A 275 -24.71 -12.93 5.25
CA GLU A 275 -25.69 -13.56 4.37
C GLU A 275 -25.35 -13.28 2.90
N GLY A 276 -25.97 -14.01 1.98
CA GLY A 276 -25.80 -13.83 0.53
C GLY A 276 -24.57 -14.53 -0.03
N ALA A 277 -24.24 -14.20 -1.28
CA ALA A 277 -23.19 -14.88 -2.06
C ALA A 277 -21.78 -14.83 -1.41
N TYR A 278 -21.53 -13.89 -0.52
CA TYR A 278 -20.21 -13.66 0.11
C TYR A 278 -20.14 -14.04 1.59
N ALA A 279 -21.21 -14.60 2.18
CA ALA A 279 -21.28 -14.92 3.61
C ALA A 279 -20.12 -15.81 4.14
N GLY A 280 -19.55 -16.66 3.27
CA GLY A 280 -18.44 -17.56 3.61
C GLY A 280 -17.07 -17.05 3.21
N ILE A 281 -16.98 -15.89 2.56
CA ILE A 281 -15.72 -15.36 2.05
C ILE A 281 -15.09 -14.43 3.09
N ARG A 282 -13.78 -14.63 3.36
CA ARG A 282 -13.01 -13.79 4.26
C ARG A 282 -11.65 -13.49 3.67
N PHE A 283 -11.34 -12.23 3.58
CA PHE A 283 -10.01 -11.73 3.30
C PHE A 283 -9.30 -11.47 4.64
N ASP A 284 -8.28 -12.27 4.93
CA ASP A 284 -7.35 -11.98 6.02
C ASP A 284 -6.47 -10.76 5.68
N GLU A 285 -5.65 -10.34 6.62
CA GLU A 285 -4.79 -9.16 6.47
C GLU A 285 -3.84 -9.28 5.26
N ASP A 286 -3.25 -10.47 5.05
CA ASP A 286 -2.36 -10.74 3.92
C ASP A 286 -3.11 -10.64 2.58
N LYS A 287 -4.32 -11.15 2.49
CA LYS A 287 -5.16 -11.07 1.26
C LYS A 287 -5.64 -9.64 1.00
N LEU A 288 -5.98 -8.88 2.04
CA LEU A 288 -6.32 -7.45 1.90
C LEU A 288 -5.13 -6.64 1.42
N LYS A 289 -3.93 -6.94 1.91
CA LYS A 289 -2.68 -6.33 1.45
C LYS A 289 -2.41 -6.66 -0.02
N GLU A 290 -2.54 -7.94 -0.41
CA GLU A 290 -2.38 -8.38 -1.80
C GLU A 290 -3.37 -7.69 -2.75
N LEU A 291 -4.64 -7.58 -2.34
CA LEU A 291 -5.67 -6.89 -3.11
C LEU A 291 -5.38 -5.38 -3.25
N ARG A 292 -4.98 -4.72 -2.18
CA ARG A 292 -4.63 -3.30 -2.17
C ARG A 292 -3.49 -2.99 -3.12
N ILE A 293 -2.42 -3.79 -3.06
CA ILE A 293 -1.26 -3.65 -3.95
C ILE A 293 -1.68 -3.88 -5.40
N SER A 294 -2.53 -4.87 -5.67
CA SER A 294 -3.04 -5.15 -7.02
C SER A 294 -3.84 -3.98 -7.57
N ALA A 295 -4.67 -3.35 -6.74
CA ALA A 295 -5.45 -2.17 -7.12
C ALA A 295 -4.55 -0.94 -7.37
N TRP A 296 -3.48 -0.74 -6.59
CA TRP A 296 -2.50 0.33 -6.84
C TRP A 296 -1.74 0.13 -8.16
N LEU A 297 -1.52 -1.10 -8.59
CA LEU A 297 -0.66 -1.42 -9.74
C LEU A 297 -1.45 -1.87 -10.98
N HIS A 298 -2.80 -1.85 -10.96
CA HIS A 298 -3.61 -2.38 -12.07
C HIS A 298 -3.28 -1.73 -13.42
N ASP A 299 -2.97 -0.46 -13.40
CA ASP A 299 -2.73 0.40 -14.56
C ASP A 299 -1.25 0.72 -14.83
N VAL A 300 -0.30 0.06 -14.14
CA VAL A 300 1.14 0.36 -14.28
C VAL A 300 1.64 0.27 -15.71
N GLY A 301 1.05 -0.56 -16.54
CA GLY A 301 1.38 -0.72 -17.96
C GLY A 301 1.04 0.50 -18.83
N LYS A 302 0.19 1.42 -18.37
CA LYS A 302 -0.10 2.69 -19.07
C LYS A 302 1.14 3.57 -19.27
N ILE A 303 2.23 3.29 -18.56
CA ILE A 303 3.51 3.97 -18.76
C ILE A 303 4.01 3.89 -20.20
N THR A 304 3.68 2.81 -20.91
CA THR A 304 4.09 2.59 -22.31
C THR A 304 3.09 3.14 -23.32
N THR A 305 1.92 3.57 -22.91
CA THR A 305 0.89 4.10 -23.80
C THR A 305 1.19 5.58 -24.09
N PRO A 306 1.26 6.02 -25.34
CA PRO A 306 1.47 7.43 -25.69
C PRO A 306 0.37 8.34 -25.11
N GLU A 307 0.75 9.50 -24.57
CA GLU A 307 -0.17 10.47 -23.96
C GLU A 307 -1.28 10.91 -24.93
N PHE A 308 -0.90 11.23 -26.17
CA PHE A 308 -1.85 11.67 -27.18
C PHE A 308 -2.93 10.62 -27.52
N ILE A 309 -2.73 9.35 -27.17
CA ILE A 309 -3.74 8.29 -27.31
C ILE A 309 -4.61 8.21 -26.06
N ILE A 310 -4.00 8.31 -24.85
CA ILE A 310 -4.74 8.28 -23.59
C ILE A 310 -5.71 9.45 -23.51
N ASP A 311 -5.23 10.63 -23.89
CA ASP A 311 -5.95 11.91 -23.75
C ASP A 311 -6.74 12.31 -25.01
N LYS A 312 -6.78 11.44 -26.03
CA LYS A 312 -7.44 11.73 -27.31
C LYS A 312 -8.92 12.02 -27.14
N ALA A 313 -9.27 13.30 -27.14
CA ALA A 313 -10.62 13.79 -26.95
C ALA A 313 -11.45 13.85 -28.23
N LYS A 314 -10.80 14.04 -29.39
CA LYS A 314 -11.43 14.19 -30.67
C LYS A 314 -10.82 13.26 -31.72
N LYS A 315 -11.59 12.91 -32.75
CA LYS A 315 -11.14 11.95 -33.79
C LYS A 315 -9.88 12.40 -34.53
N LEU A 316 -9.74 13.68 -34.81
CA LEU A 316 -8.60 14.27 -35.53
C LEU A 316 -7.46 14.71 -34.61
N GLU A 317 -7.61 14.51 -33.31
CA GLU A 317 -6.59 14.93 -32.36
C GLU A 317 -5.38 13.98 -32.36
N THR A 318 -4.20 14.58 -32.35
CA THR A 318 -2.91 13.92 -32.13
C THR A 318 -2.10 14.77 -31.15
N ILE A 319 -1.09 15.53 -31.61
CA ILE A 319 -0.41 16.57 -30.83
C ILE A 319 -1.28 17.83 -30.72
N TYR A 320 -2.10 18.08 -31.76
CA TYR A 320 -3.12 19.12 -31.80
C TYR A 320 -4.34 18.64 -32.58
N ASP A 321 -5.49 19.33 -32.42
CA ASP A 321 -6.71 19.03 -33.18
C ASP A 321 -6.58 19.52 -34.64
N ARG A 322 -6.40 18.58 -35.55
CA ARG A 322 -6.26 18.88 -36.99
C ARG A 322 -7.54 19.50 -37.63
N MET A 323 -8.64 19.56 -36.86
CA MET A 323 -9.84 20.29 -37.31
C MET A 323 -9.53 21.76 -37.64
N GLU A 324 -8.59 22.38 -36.91
CA GLU A 324 -8.16 23.76 -37.20
C GLU A 324 -7.56 23.89 -38.61
N THR A 325 -6.73 22.91 -39.00
CA THR A 325 -6.20 22.88 -40.38
C THR A 325 -7.31 22.70 -41.45
N LEU A 326 -8.35 21.92 -41.13
CA LEU A 326 -9.49 21.77 -42.03
C LEU A 326 -10.30 23.08 -42.17
N LYS A 327 -10.45 23.84 -41.10
CA LYS A 327 -11.06 25.18 -41.16
C LYS A 327 -10.29 26.10 -42.07
N GLU A 328 -8.97 26.12 -42.00
CA GLU A 328 -8.13 26.90 -42.92
C GLU A 328 -8.32 26.47 -44.38
N ARG A 329 -8.43 25.15 -44.65
CA ARG A 329 -8.71 24.65 -46.00
C ARG A 329 -10.10 25.10 -46.50
N PHE A 330 -11.12 25.15 -45.67
CA PHE A 330 -12.43 25.69 -46.01
C PHE A 330 -12.34 27.19 -46.37
N GLU A 331 -11.57 27.96 -45.62
CA GLU A 331 -11.35 29.36 -45.92
C GLU A 331 -10.63 29.56 -47.26
N ILE A 332 -9.67 28.72 -47.60
CA ILE A 332 -8.99 28.73 -48.91
C ILE A 332 -10.00 28.42 -50.01
N LEU A 333 -10.85 27.38 -49.87
CA LEU A 333 -11.88 27.05 -50.85
C LEU A 333 -12.85 28.23 -51.10
N LYS A 334 -13.30 28.90 -50.04
CA LYS A 334 -14.17 30.07 -50.16
C LYS A 334 -13.47 31.21 -50.90
N ARG A 335 -12.21 31.49 -50.62
CA ARG A 335 -11.40 32.52 -51.29
C ARG A 335 -11.13 32.18 -52.75
N ASP A 336 -10.74 30.93 -53.04
CA ASP A 336 -10.50 30.48 -54.44
C ASP A 336 -11.78 30.60 -55.25
N HIS A 337 -12.92 30.17 -54.72
CA HIS A 337 -14.21 30.33 -55.40
C HIS A 337 -14.56 31.80 -55.62
N TYR A 338 -14.30 32.68 -54.67
CA TYR A 338 -14.50 34.12 -54.82
C TYR A 338 -13.61 34.72 -55.91
N ILE A 339 -12.33 34.36 -55.94
CA ILE A 339 -11.36 34.80 -56.94
C ILE A 339 -11.80 34.33 -58.34
N GLU A 340 -12.19 33.05 -58.47
CA GLU A 340 -12.70 32.52 -59.73
C GLU A 340 -13.97 33.25 -60.22
N ALA A 341 -14.90 33.54 -59.30
CA ALA A 341 -16.11 34.33 -59.66
C ALA A 341 -15.75 35.72 -60.18
N LEU A 342 -14.82 36.42 -59.55
CA LEU A 342 -14.32 37.70 -59.94
C LEU A 342 -13.64 37.64 -61.31
N HIS A 343 -12.81 36.62 -61.58
CA HIS A 343 -12.16 36.44 -62.91
C HIS A 343 -13.16 36.15 -64.00
N LYS A 344 -14.15 35.27 -63.76
CA LYS A 344 -15.22 34.96 -64.75
C LYS A 344 -16.04 36.19 -65.11
N ASP A 345 -16.25 37.09 -64.17
CA ASP A 345 -17.01 38.34 -64.40
C ASP A 345 -16.19 39.39 -65.13
N HIS A 346 -14.91 39.49 -64.86
CA HIS A 346 -14.00 40.40 -65.55
C HIS A 346 -13.86 40.02 -67.01
N VAL A 347 -13.73 38.73 -67.32
CA VAL A 347 -13.63 38.25 -68.76
C VAL A 347 -14.90 38.45 -69.54
N LYS A 348 -16.11 38.46 -68.94
CA LYS A 348 -17.39 38.60 -69.60
C LYS A 348 -17.86 40.04 -69.84
N GLY A 349 -17.10 41.07 -69.44
CA GLY A 349 -17.33 42.49 -69.76
C GLY A 349 -18.69 43.06 -69.30
N LYS A 350 -19.39 42.44 -68.35
CA LYS A 350 -20.73 42.82 -67.90
C LYS A 350 -20.67 43.80 -66.73
N LYS A 351 -21.21 45.04 -66.90
CA LYS A 351 -21.21 46.12 -65.89
C LYS A 351 -22.14 45.89 -64.69
N ASN A 352 -23.00 44.84 -64.64
CA ASN A 352 -24.00 44.63 -63.57
C ASN A 352 -23.81 43.36 -62.75
N ILE A 353 -22.61 42.86 -62.64
CA ILE A 353 -22.33 41.47 -62.18
C ILE A 353 -21.88 41.36 -60.74
N ARG A 354 -21.43 42.45 -60.08
CA ARG A 354 -21.06 42.42 -58.65
C ARG A 354 -22.15 41.80 -57.80
N LYS A 355 -23.43 42.04 -58.06
CA LYS A 355 -24.52 41.51 -57.23
C LYS A 355 -24.73 40.01 -57.43
N LYS A 356 -24.66 39.49 -58.67
CA LYS A 356 -24.89 38.07 -58.98
C LYS A 356 -23.69 37.17 -58.60
N GLY A 357 -22.45 37.69 -58.71
CA GLY A 357 -21.24 36.98 -58.26
C GLY A 357 -21.14 36.92 -56.77
N ILE A 358 -21.58 37.95 -56.05
CA ILE A 358 -21.67 37.98 -54.60
C ILE A 358 -22.73 36.97 -54.12
N ASP A 359 -23.92 36.91 -54.69
CA ASP A 359 -24.98 35.98 -54.32
C ASP A 359 -24.56 34.51 -54.51
N VAL A 360 -23.85 34.15 -55.58
CA VAL A 360 -23.32 32.79 -55.82
C VAL A 360 -22.18 32.43 -54.86
N HIS A 361 -21.34 33.40 -54.50
CA HIS A 361 -20.32 33.22 -53.53
C HIS A 361 -20.91 33.00 -52.13
N ASP A 362 -21.96 33.76 -51.76
CA ASP A 362 -22.64 33.64 -50.46
C ASP A 362 -23.33 32.27 -50.32
N GLU A 363 -23.87 31.70 -51.38
CA GLU A 363 -24.43 30.35 -51.38
C GLU A 363 -23.34 29.28 -51.16
N TYR A 364 -22.21 29.38 -51.89
CA TYR A 364 -21.07 28.48 -51.71
C TYR A 364 -20.45 28.62 -50.34
N ALA A 365 -20.30 29.83 -49.80
CA ALA A 365 -19.78 30.06 -48.45
C ALA A 365 -20.66 29.40 -47.40
N LYS A 366 -21.99 29.49 -47.51
CA LYS A 366 -22.94 28.81 -46.61
C LYS A 366 -22.82 27.29 -46.67
N GLU A 367 -22.63 26.74 -47.89
CA GLU A 367 -22.39 25.31 -48.07
C GLU A 367 -21.09 24.88 -47.31
N MET A 368 -19.98 25.60 -47.51
CA MET A 368 -18.71 25.34 -46.85
C MET A 368 -18.82 25.43 -45.33
N GLU A 369 -19.56 26.42 -44.83
CA GLU A 369 -19.83 26.53 -43.39
C GLU A 369 -20.66 25.35 -42.84
N SER A 370 -21.65 24.88 -43.58
CA SER A 370 -22.45 23.70 -43.21
C SER A 370 -21.62 22.43 -43.20
N GLU A 371 -20.67 22.28 -44.13
CA GLU A 371 -19.75 21.15 -44.19
C GLU A 371 -18.71 21.21 -43.05
N CYS A 372 -18.19 22.40 -42.78
CA CYS A 372 -17.27 22.61 -41.64
C CYS A 372 -17.91 22.24 -40.33
N ARG A 373 -19.12 22.73 -40.02
CA ARG A 373 -19.87 22.36 -38.81
C ARG A 373 -20.14 20.87 -38.75
N PHE A 374 -20.47 20.23 -39.86
CA PHE A 374 -20.66 18.77 -39.88
C PHE A 374 -19.36 18.02 -39.51
N LEU A 375 -18.19 18.46 -40.03
CA LEU A 375 -16.91 17.85 -39.63
C LEU A 375 -16.59 18.11 -38.17
N GLU A 376 -16.88 19.28 -37.62
CA GLU A 376 -16.73 19.57 -36.17
C GLU A 376 -17.58 18.63 -35.31
N ASP A 377 -18.86 18.44 -35.69
CA ASP A 377 -19.80 17.58 -34.97
C ASP A 377 -19.34 16.12 -34.95
N ILE A 378 -18.90 15.59 -36.09
CA ILE A 378 -18.40 14.20 -36.13
C ILE A 378 -17.02 14.04 -35.51
N ASN A 379 -16.17 15.07 -35.51
CA ASN A 379 -14.85 15.08 -34.86
C ASN A 379 -14.96 14.92 -33.35
N ALA A 380 -16.02 15.46 -32.75
CA ALA A 380 -16.28 15.33 -31.31
C ALA A 380 -16.47 13.87 -30.84
N GLY A 381 -16.72 12.92 -31.76
CA GLY A 381 -16.81 11.49 -31.44
C GLY A 381 -18.06 11.04 -30.67
N SER A 382 -18.91 11.98 -30.23
CA SER A 382 -20.14 11.69 -29.49
C SER A 382 -21.27 11.19 -30.41
N THR A 383 -21.20 11.52 -31.70
CA THR A 383 -22.21 11.22 -32.70
C THR A 383 -21.94 9.88 -33.39
N PHE A 384 -22.96 9.00 -33.44
CA PHE A 384 -22.85 7.75 -34.20
C PHE A 384 -22.82 8.03 -35.72
N MET A 385 -21.91 7.40 -36.46
CA MET A 385 -21.72 7.51 -37.88
C MET A 385 -22.61 6.51 -38.62
N ASP A 386 -23.82 6.96 -38.99
CA ASP A 386 -24.71 6.20 -39.88
C ASP A 386 -24.27 6.29 -41.36
N GLU A 387 -24.89 5.49 -42.24
CA GLU A 387 -24.55 5.45 -43.67
C GLU A 387 -24.70 6.80 -44.36
N LYS A 388 -25.67 7.63 -43.96
CA LYS A 388 -25.88 8.95 -44.53
C LYS A 388 -24.74 9.91 -44.21
N LYS A 389 -24.27 9.89 -42.96
CA LYS A 389 -23.13 10.70 -42.52
C LYS A 389 -21.82 10.23 -43.16
N VAL A 390 -21.63 8.91 -43.29
CA VAL A 390 -20.48 8.34 -43.99
C VAL A 390 -20.47 8.78 -45.47
N SER A 391 -21.62 8.70 -46.17
CA SER A 391 -21.73 9.15 -47.53
C SER A 391 -21.44 10.65 -47.67
N ARG A 392 -21.96 11.49 -46.76
CA ARG A 392 -21.67 12.94 -46.74
C ARG A 392 -20.18 13.20 -46.50
N LEU A 393 -19.55 12.49 -45.59
CA LEU A 393 -18.10 12.60 -45.29
C LEU A 393 -17.27 12.28 -46.53
N HIS A 394 -17.59 11.20 -47.28
CA HIS A 394 -16.91 10.85 -48.52
C HIS A 394 -17.10 11.91 -49.60
N GLY A 395 -18.28 12.51 -49.69
CA GLY A 395 -18.54 13.65 -50.61
C GLY A 395 -17.65 14.85 -50.32
N ILE A 396 -17.48 15.20 -49.03
CA ILE A 396 -16.59 16.28 -48.61
C ILE A 396 -15.12 15.90 -48.88
N ALA A 397 -14.71 14.68 -48.56
CA ALA A 397 -13.34 14.21 -48.77
C ALA A 397 -12.89 14.27 -50.24
N ALA A 398 -13.81 13.98 -51.15
CA ALA A 398 -13.54 13.99 -52.61
C ALA A 398 -13.46 15.39 -53.21
N ARG A 399 -13.79 16.47 -52.48
CA ARG A 399 -13.53 17.83 -52.95
C ARG A 399 -12.04 18.02 -53.16
N HIS A 400 -11.71 18.95 -54.05
CA HIS A 400 -10.32 19.28 -54.35
C HIS A 400 -10.02 20.72 -53.95
N TRP A 401 -8.84 20.94 -53.45
CA TRP A 401 -8.30 22.26 -53.13
C TRP A 401 -6.89 22.41 -53.70
N ASN A 402 -6.51 23.64 -54.01
CA ASN A 402 -5.21 23.94 -54.58
C ASN A 402 -4.21 24.28 -53.48
N SER A 403 -3.17 23.46 -53.34
CA SER A 403 -2.08 23.67 -52.37
C SER A 403 -0.77 23.91 -53.13
N GLY A 404 -0.42 25.19 -53.32
CA GLY A 404 0.83 25.56 -54.01
C GLY A 404 0.90 25.10 -55.47
N GLY A 405 -0.23 25.15 -56.22
CA GLY A 405 -0.32 24.70 -57.61
C GLY A 405 -0.60 23.21 -57.80
N ILE A 406 -0.69 22.44 -56.71
CA ILE A 406 -1.00 21.02 -56.74
C ILE A 406 -2.44 20.81 -56.27
N LEU A 407 -3.26 20.17 -57.10
CA LEU A 407 -4.62 19.80 -56.75
C LEU A 407 -4.61 18.58 -55.81
N ARG A 408 -5.18 18.71 -54.63
CA ARG A 408 -5.24 17.66 -53.60
C ARG A 408 -6.68 17.39 -53.19
N ASN A 409 -6.97 16.18 -52.72
CA ASN A 409 -8.23 15.89 -52.05
C ASN A 409 -8.35 16.74 -50.78
N PHE A 410 -9.57 17.15 -50.43
CA PHE A 410 -9.84 18.00 -49.28
C PHE A 410 -9.44 17.33 -47.96
N LEU A 411 -9.82 16.06 -47.77
CA LEU A 411 -9.31 15.21 -46.70
C LEU A 411 -8.26 14.26 -47.26
N ASN A 412 -7.18 14.06 -46.52
CA ASN A 412 -6.24 12.97 -46.78
C ASN A 412 -6.78 11.63 -46.21
N ASP A 413 -6.13 10.52 -46.56
CA ASP A 413 -6.59 9.17 -46.17
C ASP A 413 -6.65 8.97 -44.65
N ASP A 414 -5.70 9.54 -43.90
CA ASP A 414 -5.67 9.45 -42.44
C ASP A 414 -6.80 10.29 -41.79
N GLU A 415 -7.05 11.50 -42.30
CA GLU A 415 -8.15 12.34 -41.82
C GLU A 415 -9.51 11.67 -42.08
N LEU A 416 -9.70 11.12 -43.29
CA LEU A 416 -10.89 10.37 -43.64
C LEU A 416 -11.10 9.15 -42.79
N TYR A 417 -10.02 8.37 -42.53
CA TYR A 417 -10.05 7.19 -41.68
C TYR A 417 -10.49 7.54 -40.27
N ASN A 418 -9.84 8.55 -39.65
CA ASN A 418 -10.16 8.98 -38.27
C ASN A 418 -11.60 9.49 -38.16
N LEU A 419 -12.07 10.35 -39.10
CA LEU A 419 -13.45 10.87 -39.09
C LEU A 419 -14.49 9.78 -39.32
N SER A 420 -14.14 8.70 -40.02
CA SER A 420 -15.02 7.55 -40.30
C SER A 420 -15.23 6.62 -39.10
N ILE A 421 -14.58 6.83 -37.96
CA ILE A 421 -14.77 6.02 -36.75
C ILE A 421 -16.27 5.99 -36.40
N PRO A 422 -16.90 4.77 -36.28
CA PRO A 422 -18.34 4.67 -36.04
C PRO A 422 -18.81 5.32 -34.74
N GLN A 423 -18.05 5.15 -33.67
CA GLN A 423 -18.35 5.69 -32.34
C GLN A 423 -17.08 5.89 -31.53
N GLY A 424 -17.00 6.99 -30.80
CA GLY A 424 -15.83 7.40 -30.01
C GLY A 424 -14.76 8.09 -30.85
N THR A 425 -13.58 8.25 -30.27
CA THR A 425 -12.48 9.06 -30.84
C THR A 425 -11.30 8.24 -31.31
N LEU A 426 -11.17 6.98 -30.87
CA LEU A 426 -10.02 6.11 -31.08
C LEU A 426 -10.20 5.22 -32.31
N THR A 427 -9.17 5.10 -33.14
CA THR A 427 -9.08 4.11 -34.19
C THR A 427 -8.98 2.69 -33.62
N ARG A 428 -9.04 1.68 -34.49
CA ARG A 428 -8.89 0.28 -34.06
C ARG A 428 -7.49 0.02 -33.51
N GLU A 429 -6.48 0.54 -34.16
CA GLU A 429 -5.06 0.41 -33.78
C GLU A 429 -4.79 1.10 -32.44
N GLU A 430 -5.31 2.31 -32.25
CA GLU A 430 -5.20 3.05 -30.99
C GLU A 430 -5.87 2.33 -29.82
N LYS A 431 -7.04 1.71 -30.06
CA LYS A 431 -7.71 0.85 -29.06
C LYS A 431 -6.86 -0.34 -28.65
N GLU A 432 -6.19 -1.00 -29.61
CA GLU A 432 -5.30 -2.12 -29.30
C GLU A 432 -4.05 -1.66 -28.54
N ILE A 433 -3.50 -0.48 -28.83
CA ILE A 433 -2.42 0.12 -28.06
C ILE A 433 -2.85 0.35 -26.59
N ILE A 434 -4.05 0.90 -26.39
CA ILE A 434 -4.57 1.09 -25.02
C ILE A 434 -4.77 -0.26 -24.32
N LYS A 435 -5.41 -1.24 -24.97
CA LYS A 435 -5.63 -2.57 -24.36
C LYS A 435 -4.33 -3.27 -23.97
N ASN A 436 -3.26 -3.01 -24.71
CA ASN A 436 -1.96 -3.63 -24.44
C ASN A 436 -1.37 -3.24 -23.08
N HIS A 437 -1.84 -2.13 -22.44
CA HIS A 437 -1.35 -1.78 -21.10
C HIS A 437 -1.52 -2.92 -20.09
N VAL A 438 -2.58 -3.72 -20.21
CA VAL A 438 -2.85 -4.85 -19.31
C VAL A 438 -1.80 -5.96 -19.48
N THR A 439 -1.43 -6.26 -20.72
CA THR A 439 -0.35 -7.21 -21.04
C THR A 439 0.99 -6.71 -20.49
N ILE A 440 1.26 -5.43 -20.64
CA ILE A 440 2.46 -4.79 -20.07
C ILE A 440 2.42 -4.81 -18.54
N THR A 441 1.27 -4.49 -17.92
CA THR A 441 1.08 -4.63 -16.46
C THR A 441 1.47 -6.02 -16.00
N HIS A 442 0.94 -7.06 -16.63
CA HIS A 442 1.28 -8.45 -16.31
C HIS A 442 2.78 -8.73 -16.46
N LYS A 443 3.36 -8.31 -17.58
CA LYS A 443 4.79 -8.50 -17.86
C LYS A 443 5.69 -7.79 -16.84
N MET A 444 5.37 -6.56 -16.47
CA MET A 444 6.14 -5.79 -15.49
C MET A 444 6.05 -6.41 -14.10
N LEU A 445 4.84 -6.70 -13.64
CA LEU A 445 4.61 -7.23 -12.30
C LEU A 445 5.11 -8.66 -12.12
N SER A 446 5.08 -9.49 -13.16
CA SER A 446 5.61 -10.86 -13.11
C SER A 446 7.14 -10.93 -13.00
N GLN A 447 7.86 -9.83 -13.25
CA GLN A 447 9.31 -9.75 -13.06
C GLN A 447 9.71 -9.39 -11.62
N LEU A 448 8.76 -8.89 -10.82
CA LEU A 448 9.04 -8.51 -9.44
C LEU A 448 9.07 -9.76 -8.55
N PRO A 449 10.06 -9.90 -7.65
CA PRO A 449 10.18 -11.04 -6.75
C PRO A 449 9.21 -10.92 -5.57
N PHE A 450 7.91 -10.93 -5.86
CA PHE A 450 6.90 -10.85 -4.81
C PHE A 450 7.04 -12.01 -3.80
N PRO A 451 6.93 -11.76 -2.49
CA PRO A 451 6.87 -12.81 -1.49
C PRO A 451 5.64 -13.70 -1.70
N LYS A 452 5.67 -14.92 -1.14
CA LYS A 452 4.58 -15.91 -1.29
C LYS A 452 3.17 -15.37 -1.00
N LYS A 453 3.06 -14.40 -0.07
CA LYS A 453 1.80 -13.76 0.33
C LYS A 453 1.25 -12.77 -0.73
N LEU A 454 2.08 -12.32 -1.66
CA LEU A 454 1.76 -11.35 -2.71
C LEU A 454 1.90 -11.94 -4.12
N LYS A 455 1.94 -13.27 -4.24
CA LYS A 455 2.21 -13.99 -5.50
C LYS A 455 1.18 -13.73 -6.61
N ASN A 456 -0.06 -13.37 -6.23
CA ASN A 456 -1.16 -13.19 -7.16
C ASN A 456 -1.33 -11.74 -7.63
N VAL A 457 -0.51 -10.79 -7.14
CA VAL A 457 -0.62 -9.35 -7.49
C VAL A 457 -0.63 -9.15 -9.00
N ALA A 458 0.31 -9.76 -9.74
CA ALA A 458 0.37 -9.64 -11.19
C ALA A 458 -0.91 -10.16 -11.87
N HIS A 459 -1.45 -11.27 -11.38
CA HIS A 459 -2.67 -11.87 -11.94
C HIS A 459 -3.91 -11.02 -11.65
N TYR A 460 -4.09 -10.57 -10.41
CA TYR A 460 -5.25 -9.73 -10.05
C TYR A 460 -5.23 -8.38 -10.76
N ALA A 461 -4.06 -7.74 -10.79
CA ALA A 461 -3.88 -6.45 -11.47
C ALA A 461 -4.14 -6.56 -12.98
N SER A 462 -3.73 -7.63 -13.65
CA SER A 462 -3.87 -7.81 -15.10
C SER A 462 -5.21 -8.39 -15.55
N ALA A 463 -6.09 -8.80 -14.63
CA ALA A 463 -7.38 -9.38 -14.98
C ALA A 463 -8.57 -8.42 -14.79
N HIS A 464 -8.34 -7.15 -14.46
CA HIS A 464 -9.42 -6.18 -14.19
C HIS A 464 -10.23 -5.78 -15.43
N HIS A 465 -9.73 -6.01 -16.64
CA HIS A 465 -10.46 -5.83 -17.90
C HIS A 465 -11.04 -7.13 -18.48
N GLU A 466 -10.93 -8.25 -17.77
CA GLU A 466 -11.66 -9.46 -18.13
C GLU A 466 -13.16 -9.28 -17.90
N LYS A 467 -13.98 -9.96 -18.69
CA LYS A 467 -15.44 -9.91 -18.64
C LYS A 467 -16.00 -11.28 -18.40
N LEU A 468 -17.09 -11.40 -17.67
CA LEU A 468 -17.68 -12.69 -17.33
C LEU A 468 -18.11 -13.49 -18.58
N ASP A 469 -18.44 -12.80 -19.69
CA ASP A 469 -18.80 -13.39 -20.99
C ASP A 469 -17.59 -13.94 -21.77
N GLY A 470 -16.36 -13.71 -21.31
CA GLY A 470 -15.12 -14.12 -21.95
C GLY A 470 -14.67 -13.26 -23.13
N LYS A 471 -15.32 -12.09 -23.35
CA LYS A 471 -14.91 -11.11 -24.38
C LYS A 471 -14.01 -10.02 -23.83
N GLY A 472 -13.52 -10.19 -22.58
CA GLY A 472 -12.52 -9.33 -21.95
C GLY A 472 -11.14 -9.52 -22.55
N TYR A 473 -10.16 -8.90 -21.94
CA TYR A 473 -8.76 -9.00 -22.33
C TYR A 473 -7.87 -8.91 -21.06
N PRO A 474 -6.63 -9.45 -21.06
CA PRO A 474 -5.88 -9.93 -22.21
C PRO A 474 -6.10 -11.42 -22.55
N LEU A 475 -6.65 -12.24 -21.63
CA LEU A 475 -6.72 -13.69 -21.75
C LEU A 475 -8.09 -14.20 -22.20
N GLY A 476 -9.15 -13.38 -22.12
CA GLY A 476 -10.52 -13.80 -22.40
C GLY A 476 -11.07 -14.79 -21.37
N LEU A 477 -10.72 -14.61 -20.11
CA LEU A 477 -11.18 -15.44 -18.99
C LEU A 477 -12.70 -15.36 -18.84
N LYS A 478 -13.31 -16.47 -18.41
CA LYS A 478 -14.75 -16.56 -18.23
C LYS A 478 -15.11 -16.75 -16.76
N ASN A 479 -16.14 -16.06 -16.32
CA ASN A 479 -16.78 -16.23 -15.01
C ASN A 479 -15.83 -16.77 -13.90
N SER A 480 -15.90 -18.06 -13.54
CA SER A 480 -15.12 -18.64 -12.42
C SER A 480 -13.59 -18.59 -12.60
N GLU A 481 -13.11 -18.38 -13.82
CA GLU A 481 -11.68 -18.22 -14.09
C GLU A 481 -11.15 -16.84 -13.67
N ILE A 482 -12.05 -15.84 -13.55
CA ILE A 482 -11.69 -14.50 -13.13
C ILE A 482 -11.69 -14.45 -11.60
N PRO A 483 -10.56 -14.19 -10.93
CA PRO A 483 -10.49 -14.10 -9.48
C PRO A 483 -11.45 -13.01 -8.94
N LEU A 484 -12.05 -13.27 -7.77
CA LEU A 484 -12.93 -12.29 -7.12
C LEU A 484 -12.23 -10.94 -6.93
N GLN A 485 -10.95 -10.96 -6.59
CA GLN A 485 -10.12 -9.76 -6.41
C GLN A 485 -10.08 -8.90 -7.69
N ALA A 486 -9.90 -9.52 -8.84
CA ALA A 486 -9.90 -8.83 -10.12
C ALA A 486 -11.29 -8.26 -10.47
N ARG A 487 -12.37 -8.98 -10.14
CA ARG A 487 -13.76 -8.48 -10.32
C ARG A 487 -14.04 -7.27 -9.42
N ILE A 488 -13.49 -7.25 -8.19
CA ILE A 488 -13.63 -6.11 -7.27
C ILE A 488 -12.91 -4.89 -7.86
N ILE A 489 -11.67 -5.07 -8.34
CA ILE A 489 -10.91 -3.99 -8.99
C ILE A 489 -11.65 -3.48 -10.22
N ALA A 490 -12.15 -4.38 -11.08
CA ALA A 490 -12.92 -4.01 -12.28
C ALA A 490 -14.17 -3.18 -11.96
N LEU A 491 -14.93 -3.57 -10.92
CA LEU A 491 -16.12 -2.80 -10.50
C LEU A 491 -15.73 -1.40 -10.03
N ALA A 492 -14.65 -1.30 -9.24
CA ALA A 492 -14.15 -0.04 -8.71
C ALA A 492 -13.64 0.88 -9.82
N ASP A 493 -12.86 0.33 -10.77
CA ASP A 493 -12.33 1.05 -11.93
C ASP A 493 -13.44 1.60 -12.82
N ILE A 494 -14.43 0.75 -13.17
CA ILE A 494 -15.58 1.15 -13.98
C ILE A 494 -16.36 2.29 -13.30
N PHE A 495 -16.62 2.18 -12.00
CA PHE A 495 -17.38 3.19 -11.28
C PHE A 495 -16.62 4.53 -11.22
N ASP A 496 -15.32 4.51 -10.88
CA ASP A 496 -14.49 5.71 -10.90
C ASP A 496 -14.41 6.30 -12.32
N ALA A 497 -14.19 5.49 -13.35
CA ALA A 497 -14.13 5.95 -14.72
C ALA A 497 -15.43 6.59 -15.25
N LEU A 498 -16.60 6.20 -14.71
CA LEU A 498 -17.89 6.79 -15.05
C LEU A 498 -18.15 8.11 -14.33
N THR A 499 -17.67 8.24 -13.08
CA THR A 499 -18.00 9.35 -12.18
C THR A 499 -16.90 10.40 -12.06
N ALA A 500 -15.65 10.09 -12.47
CA ALA A 500 -14.53 11.01 -12.39
C ALA A 500 -14.79 12.31 -13.16
N LYS A 501 -14.50 13.44 -12.50
CA LYS A 501 -14.69 14.80 -13.00
C LYS A 501 -13.55 15.30 -13.90
N ASP A 502 -12.45 14.57 -13.94
CA ASP A 502 -11.18 15.04 -14.50
C ASP A 502 -11.07 14.88 -16.03
N ARG A 503 -12.16 14.48 -16.73
CA ARG A 503 -12.19 14.32 -18.19
C ARG A 503 -12.82 15.52 -18.87
N PRO A 504 -12.05 16.47 -19.44
CA PRO A 504 -12.53 17.77 -19.91
C PRO A 504 -13.49 17.69 -21.11
N TYR A 505 -13.57 16.51 -21.77
CA TYR A 505 -14.34 16.32 -23.01
C TYR A 505 -15.56 15.42 -22.82
N LYS A 506 -15.77 14.88 -21.62
CA LYS A 506 -16.93 14.08 -21.28
C LYS A 506 -17.67 14.73 -20.14
N LYS A 507 -18.93 15.10 -20.37
CA LYS A 507 -19.78 15.59 -19.30
C LYS A 507 -19.78 14.57 -18.16
N GLU A 508 -19.46 15.03 -16.97
CA GLU A 508 -19.48 14.22 -15.74
C GLU A 508 -20.84 13.54 -15.62
N LYS A 509 -20.83 12.26 -15.25
CA LYS A 509 -22.07 11.54 -15.03
C LYS A 509 -22.52 11.70 -13.60
N THR A 510 -23.84 11.77 -13.43
CA THR A 510 -24.46 11.71 -12.10
C THR A 510 -24.41 10.27 -11.57
N LEU A 511 -24.65 10.11 -10.27
CA LEU A 511 -24.71 8.78 -9.64
C LEU A 511 -25.77 7.89 -10.30
N SER A 512 -26.95 8.44 -10.56
CA SER A 512 -28.06 7.69 -11.17
C SER A 512 -27.69 7.23 -12.59
N GLU A 513 -27.02 8.09 -13.38
CA GLU A 513 -26.53 7.73 -14.71
C GLU A 513 -25.46 6.63 -14.65
N ALA A 514 -24.48 6.76 -13.74
CA ALA A 514 -23.42 5.77 -13.57
C ALA A 514 -23.97 4.40 -13.18
N ILE A 515 -24.85 4.35 -12.18
CA ILE A 515 -25.51 3.11 -11.73
C ILE A 515 -26.36 2.51 -12.85
N THR A 516 -27.08 3.31 -13.63
CA THR A 516 -27.88 2.83 -14.75
C THR A 516 -26.99 2.15 -15.81
N ILE A 517 -25.84 2.74 -16.14
CA ILE A 517 -24.89 2.16 -17.07
C ILE A 517 -24.33 0.84 -16.51
N MET A 518 -23.89 0.84 -15.26
CA MET A 518 -23.35 -0.38 -14.63
C MET A 518 -24.39 -1.51 -14.56
N ASN A 519 -25.66 -1.17 -14.30
CA ASN A 519 -26.74 -2.16 -14.34
C ASN A 519 -26.96 -2.76 -15.75
N SER A 520 -26.75 -1.98 -16.81
CA SER A 520 -26.74 -2.52 -18.16
C SER A 520 -25.54 -3.45 -18.40
N MET A 521 -24.37 -3.08 -17.89
CA MET A 521 -23.17 -3.93 -17.96
C MET A 521 -23.32 -5.25 -17.18
N VAL A 522 -24.07 -5.26 -16.08
CA VAL A 522 -24.44 -6.49 -15.37
C VAL A 522 -25.32 -7.40 -16.24
N LYS A 523 -26.32 -6.82 -16.93
CA LYS A 523 -27.20 -7.59 -17.85
C LYS A 523 -26.47 -8.18 -19.05
N GLU A 524 -25.34 -7.59 -19.42
CA GLU A 524 -24.48 -8.04 -20.53
C GLU A 524 -23.33 -8.95 -20.05
N ASP A 525 -23.37 -9.43 -18.81
CA ASP A 525 -22.30 -10.24 -18.18
C ASP A 525 -20.91 -9.62 -18.22
N PHE A 526 -20.83 -8.29 -18.13
CA PHE A 526 -19.55 -7.58 -18.02
C PHE A 526 -19.11 -7.43 -16.57
N ILE A 527 -20.06 -7.21 -15.65
CA ILE A 527 -19.84 -7.01 -14.22
C ILE A 527 -20.53 -8.13 -13.44
N ASP A 528 -19.91 -8.58 -12.36
CA ASP A 528 -20.47 -9.57 -11.45
C ASP A 528 -21.74 -9.05 -10.77
N ALA A 529 -22.87 -9.71 -11.01
CA ALA A 529 -24.19 -9.29 -10.51
C ALA A 529 -24.25 -9.28 -8.98
N ASN A 530 -23.67 -10.29 -8.32
CA ASN A 530 -23.69 -10.36 -6.85
C ASN A 530 -22.81 -9.25 -6.23
N LEU A 531 -21.69 -8.94 -6.89
CA LEU A 531 -20.80 -7.88 -6.44
C LEU A 531 -21.46 -6.50 -6.60
N PHE A 532 -22.14 -6.29 -7.73
CA PHE A 532 -22.90 -5.07 -7.97
C PHE A 532 -24.08 -4.94 -7.01
N GLU A 533 -24.81 -6.03 -6.71
CA GLU A 533 -25.87 -6.04 -5.69
C GLU A 533 -25.33 -5.63 -4.31
N LEU A 534 -24.21 -6.21 -3.87
CA LEU A 534 -23.54 -5.82 -2.63
C LEU A 534 -23.17 -4.33 -2.65
N PHE A 535 -22.59 -3.83 -3.75
CA PHE A 535 -22.17 -2.44 -3.92
C PHE A 535 -23.35 -1.46 -3.74
N ILE A 536 -24.53 -1.81 -4.27
CA ILE A 536 -25.75 -1.02 -4.13
C ILE A 536 -26.35 -1.15 -2.74
N LYS A 537 -26.53 -2.38 -2.24
CA LYS A 537 -27.16 -2.68 -0.94
C LYS A 537 -26.42 -2.02 0.22
N GLU A 538 -25.09 -2.11 0.22
CA GLU A 538 -24.23 -1.54 1.25
C GLU A 538 -23.92 -0.04 1.04
N ARG A 539 -24.51 0.59 0.00
CA ARG A 539 -24.36 2.00 -0.35
C ARG A 539 -22.89 2.46 -0.50
N ILE A 540 -22.02 1.57 -0.96
CA ILE A 540 -20.60 1.85 -1.10
C ILE A 540 -20.35 3.03 -2.05
N TYR A 541 -21.15 3.10 -3.12
CA TYR A 541 -21.16 4.21 -4.09
C TYR A 541 -21.42 5.57 -3.43
N LEU A 542 -22.28 5.61 -2.40
CA LEU A 542 -22.66 6.86 -1.73
C LEU A 542 -21.54 7.38 -0.81
N ASP A 543 -20.87 6.47 -0.10
CA ASP A 543 -19.75 6.82 0.75
C ASP A 543 -18.56 7.35 -0.08
N TYR A 544 -18.33 6.75 -1.25
CA TYR A 544 -17.38 7.26 -2.23
C TYR A 544 -17.81 8.64 -2.75
N ALA A 545 -19.07 8.79 -3.17
CA ALA A 545 -19.58 10.02 -3.76
C ALA A 545 -19.45 11.22 -2.83
N LYS A 546 -19.73 11.06 -1.53
CA LYS A 546 -19.60 12.11 -0.52
C LYS A 546 -18.18 12.64 -0.37
N ARG A 547 -17.17 11.82 -0.68
CA ARG A 547 -15.75 12.18 -0.56
C ARG A 547 -15.16 12.75 -1.84
N GLU A 548 -15.56 12.20 -3.00
CA GLU A 548 -14.84 12.41 -4.25
C GLU A 548 -15.65 13.19 -5.31
N LEU A 549 -16.99 13.16 -5.25
CA LEU A 549 -17.84 13.78 -6.27
C LEU A 549 -18.31 15.18 -5.88
N THR A 550 -18.69 15.94 -6.89
CA THR A 550 -19.28 17.26 -6.69
C THR A 550 -20.76 17.15 -6.28
N PRO A 551 -21.32 18.11 -5.53
CA PRO A 551 -22.71 18.03 -5.06
C PRO A 551 -23.72 17.82 -6.17
N HIS A 552 -23.51 18.35 -7.37
CA HIS A 552 -24.46 18.22 -8.48
C HIS A 552 -24.45 16.82 -9.12
N GLN A 553 -23.41 16.01 -8.90
CA GLN A 553 -23.37 14.62 -9.35
C GLN A 553 -24.15 13.69 -8.40
N ILE A 554 -24.40 14.11 -7.16
CA ILE A 554 -25.08 13.32 -6.15
C ILE A 554 -26.58 13.57 -6.25
N ASP A 555 -27.21 12.94 -7.24
CA ASP A 555 -28.64 13.08 -7.58
C ASP A 555 -29.52 11.97 -6.97
N MET A 556 -28.93 11.08 -6.16
CA MET A 556 -29.63 10.02 -5.44
C MET A 556 -29.00 9.78 -4.06
N THR A 557 -29.81 9.24 -3.11
CA THR A 557 -29.44 8.99 -1.70
C THR A 557 -29.57 7.52 -1.31
#